data_29a8b10737480264a33422b78a10b96f
#
_entry.id   29a8b10737480264a33422b78a10b96f
#
_cell.length_a   1.000
_cell.length_b   1.000
_cell.length_c   1.000
_cell.angle_alpha   90.00
_cell.angle_beta   90.00
_cell.angle_gamma   90.00
#
_symmetry.space_group_name_H-M   'P 1'
#
loop_
_entity.id
_entity.type
_entity.pdbx_description
1 polymer ?
#
loop_
_entity_poly.entity_id
_entity_poly.type
_entity_poly.pdbx_seq_one_letter_code
_entity_poly.pdbx_strand_id
1 'polypeptide(L)'
;IAIGKNAEANFNSAIAIGNDVEASGSYSTAMGSYVSTSGFAGSMTIGDRSTTTVMETFVTNGYRARFANGYRLFTNSAATIGAFLNANANAWAALSDVRLKENFLPVDGEGVLYKISAMPQYTWNYIGQDVKTLRHYGPMAQDFYAAFGKDGLGEIGCDTLINQQDFLGVNLIAIQALEKRTSAIKEDNARTKELLELTIQRINALEEENRLLRKQLKHKR
;
A
#
# COMPACT_ATOMS: atom_id res chain seq x y z
N ILE A 1 -33.27 20.18 13.99
CA ILE A 1 -33.15 19.65 15.37
C ILE A 1 -31.90 20.25 15.98
N ALA A 2 -32.07 20.97 17.12
CA ALA A 2 -30.93 21.51 17.88
C ALA A 2 -31.00 20.98 19.33
N ILE A 3 -29.93 20.33 19.79
CA ILE A 3 -29.84 19.72 21.13
C ILE A 3 -28.46 20.00 21.74
N GLY A 4 -28.41 20.73 22.85
CA GLY A 4 -27.20 21.01 23.59
C GLY A 4 -26.95 22.50 23.86
N LYS A 5 -25.78 22.82 24.41
CA LYS A 5 -25.39 24.21 24.67
C LYS A 5 -24.95 24.90 23.38
N ASN A 6 -25.56 26.03 23.07
CA ASN A 6 -25.26 26.80 21.84
C ASN A 6 -25.34 25.92 20.56
N ALA A 7 -26.31 24.98 20.52
CA ALA A 7 -26.53 24.17 19.34
C ALA A 7 -27.55 24.88 18.43
N GLU A 8 -27.23 25.13 17.18
CA GLU A 8 -28.04 25.84 16.20
C GLU A 8 -28.27 25.03 14.95
N ALA A 9 -29.53 24.80 14.58
CA ALA A 9 -29.95 24.13 13.35
C ALA A 9 -30.84 25.08 12.55
N ASN A 10 -30.23 25.89 11.66
CA ASN A 10 -30.84 27.10 11.13
C ASN A 10 -31.52 26.86 9.76
N PHE A 11 -31.46 25.66 9.20
CA PHE A 11 -31.99 25.34 7.87
C PHE A 11 -32.86 24.07 7.84
N ASN A 12 -33.53 23.87 6.71
CA ASN A 12 -34.43 22.73 6.50
C ASN A 12 -33.69 21.39 6.75
N SER A 13 -34.32 20.56 7.58
CA SER A 13 -33.80 19.21 7.90
C SER A 13 -32.37 19.20 8.48
N ALA A 14 -31.90 20.33 9.02
CA ALA A 14 -30.60 20.40 9.70
C ALA A 14 -30.65 19.79 11.10
N ILE A 15 -29.51 19.18 11.52
CA ILE A 15 -29.35 18.55 12.84
C ILE A 15 -28.07 19.07 13.50
N ALA A 16 -28.21 19.68 14.69
CA ALA A 16 -27.09 20.13 15.50
C ALA A 16 -27.18 19.50 16.90
N ILE A 17 -26.18 18.71 17.30
CA ILE A 17 -26.18 18.03 18.61
C ILE A 17 -24.80 18.19 19.26
N GLY A 18 -24.77 18.89 20.40
CA GLY A 18 -23.53 19.03 21.17
C GLY A 18 -23.32 20.41 21.79
N ASN A 19 -22.07 20.84 21.89
CA ASN A 19 -21.66 22.11 22.47
C ASN A 19 -21.01 23.01 21.43
N ASP A 20 -21.53 24.22 21.26
CA ASP A 20 -21.05 25.18 20.24
C ASP A 20 -21.02 24.56 18.85
N VAL A 21 -22.15 24.05 18.38
CA VAL A 21 -22.33 23.35 17.10
C VAL A 21 -23.37 24.07 16.26
N GLU A 22 -23.08 24.22 14.96
CA GLU A 22 -23.95 24.89 13.99
C GLU A 22 -24.20 24.06 12.76
N ALA A 23 -25.42 23.70 12.45
CA ALA A 23 -25.87 23.09 11.23
C ALA A 23 -26.62 24.15 10.39
N SER A 24 -25.88 24.90 9.57
CA SER A 24 -26.37 26.03 8.79
C SER A 24 -26.58 25.71 7.29
N GLY A 25 -26.40 24.47 6.85
CA GLY A 25 -26.78 23.98 5.52
C GLY A 25 -28.07 23.17 5.55
N SER A 26 -28.88 23.23 4.49
CA SER A 26 -30.04 22.33 4.34
C SER A 26 -29.59 20.87 4.35
N TYR A 27 -30.30 20.01 5.08
CA TYR A 27 -29.97 18.58 5.23
C TYR A 27 -28.59 18.31 5.87
N SER A 28 -27.98 19.30 6.51
CA SER A 28 -26.65 19.15 7.11
C SER A 28 -26.73 18.65 8.55
N THR A 29 -25.61 18.07 9.04
CA THR A 29 -25.49 17.56 10.41
C THR A 29 -24.20 18.05 11.05
N ALA A 30 -24.28 18.66 12.22
CA ALA A 30 -23.16 19.05 13.06
C ALA A 30 -23.23 18.35 14.42
N MET A 31 -22.21 17.62 14.85
CA MET A 31 -22.23 16.85 16.08
C MET A 31 -20.93 16.99 16.88
N GLY A 32 -21.05 16.98 18.21
CA GLY A 32 -19.92 16.98 19.14
C GLY A 32 -19.61 18.37 19.69
N SER A 33 -18.45 18.94 19.41
CA SER A 33 -18.04 20.24 19.94
C SER A 33 -17.28 21.09 18.90
N TYR A 34 -17.61 22.38 18.89
CA TYR A 34 -16.90 23.39 18.08
C TYR A 34 -16.82 23.01 16.61
N VAL A 35 -17.98 22.75 16.00
CA VAL A 35 -18.08 22.40 14.58
C VAL A 35 -19.24 23.15 13.89
N SER A 36 -19.05 23.50 12.62
CA SER A 36 -20.06 24.12 11.79
C SER A 36 -20.11 23.48 10.40
N THR A 37 -21.30 23.43 9.81
CA THR A 37 -21.48 23.06 8.41
C THR A 37 -21.37 24.26 7.45
N SER A 38 -21.17 25.46 7.97
CA SER A 38 -20.88 26.71 7.22
C SER A 38 -21.75 26.94 5.98
N GLY A 39 -23.04 26.62 6.07
CA GLY A 39 -24.01 26.77 4.98
C GLY A 39 -23.99 25.70 3.89
N PHE A 40 -23.07 24.73 3.95
CA PHE A 40 -22.95 23.68 2.93
C PHE A 40 -24.01 22.59 3.10
N ALA A 41 -24.91 22.50 2.12
CA ALA A 41 -26.02 21.55 2.12
C ALA A 41 -25.54 20.09 2.07
N GLY A 42 -26.27 19.19 2.76
CA GLY A 42 -25.99 17.75 2.79
C GLY A 42 -24.68 17.38 3.46
N SER A 43 -23.97 18.33 4.08
CA SER A 43 -22.68 18.08 4.71
C SER A 43 -22.83 17.54 6.14
N MET A 44 -21.81 16.80 6.61
CA MET A 44 -21.73 16.29 7.99
C MET A 44 -20.39 16.64 8.63
N THR A 45 -20.45 17.30 9.80
CA THR A 45 -19.26 17.68 10.54
C THR A 45 -19.32 17.13 11.96
N ILE A 46 -18.27 16.41 12.40
CA ILE A 46 -18.20 15.83 13.75
C ILE A 46 -16.89 16.25 14.42
N GLY A 47 -16.95 16.77 15.65
CA GLY A 47 -15.75 17.21 16.36
C GLY A 47 -15.72 16.83 17.84
N ASP A 48 -14.49 16.59 18.30
CA ASP A 48 -14.17 16.49 19.72
C ASP A 48 -14.02 17.88 20.37
N ARG A 49 -13.77 17.88 21.68
CA ARG A 49 -13.56 19.10 22.46
C ARG A 49 -12.08 19.45 22.70
N SER A 50 -11.17 18.94 21.90
CA SER A 50 -9.71 19.14 22.06
C SER A 50 -9.27 20.60 21.85
N THR A 51 -10.10 21.41 21.22
CA THR A 51 -9.91 22.85 21.00
C THR A 51 -11.26 23.57 20.97
N THR A 52 -11.26 24.88 21.22
CA THR A 52 -12.40 25.77 21.01
C THR A 52 -12.47 26.39 19.64
N THR A 53 -11.47 26.13 18.78
CA THR A 53 -11.49 26.56 17.39
C THR A 53 -12.54 25.77 16.63
N VAL A 54 -13.50 26.46 16.03
CA VAL A 54 -14.56 25.86 15.24
C VAL A 54 -13.97 25.21 13.99
N MET A 55 -14.27 23.93 13.78
CA MET A 55 -13.96 23.24 12.53
C MET A 55 -15.14 23.37 11.56
N GLU A 56 -14.91 24.01 10.45
CA GLU A 56 -15.94 24.28 9.44
C GLU A 56 -15.83 23.30 8.25
N THR A 57 -16.96 22.84 7.74
CA THR A 57 -16.99 22.19 6.41
C THR A 57 -16.83 23.25 5.33
N PHE A 58 -16.36 22.85 4.14
CA PHE A 58 -16.10 23.76 3.01
C PHE A 58 -16.62 23.21 1.66
N VAL A 59 -17.47 22.18 1.70
CA VAL A 59 -18.02 21.56 0.49
C VAL A 59 -19.38 20.94 0.73
N THR A 60 -20.32 21.12 -0.21
CA THR A 60 -21.63 20.45 -0.23
C THR A 60 -21.46 18.94 -0.32
N ASN A 61 -22.31 18.19 0.40
CA ASN A 61 -22.23 16.71 0.50
C ASN A 61 -20.89 16.19 1.03
N GLY A 62 -20.15 17.02 1.76
CA GLY A 62 -18.88 16.65 2.35
C GLY A 62 -19.00 16.09 3.77
N TYR A 63 -18.05 15.22 4.12
CA TYR A 63 -17.85 14.74 5.49
C TYR A 63 -16.55 15.28 6.05
N ARG A 64 -16.60 15.84 7.28
CA ARG A 64 -15.43 16.32 8.01
C ARG A 64 -15.48 15.89 9.47
N ALA A 65 -14.36 15.35 9.96
CA ALA A 65 -14.27 14.93 11.34
C ALA A 65 -12.94 15.34 11.98
N ARG A 66 -12.96 15.69 13.26
CA ARG A 66 -11.77 15.96 14.08
C ARG A 66 -11.86 15.18 15.38
N PHE A 67 -10.90 14.27 15.58
CA PHE A 67 -10.67 13.58 16.85
C PHE A 67 -9.17 13.57 17.13
N ALA A 68 -8.70 14.39 18.08
CA ALA A 68 -7.27 14.62 18.34
C ALA A 68 -6.50 13.34 18.68
N ASN A 69 -7.17 12.34 19.24
CA ASN A 69 -6.57 11.02 19.53
C ASN A 69 -6.75 9.98 18.41
N GLY A 70 -7.20 10.43 17.23
CA GLY A 70 -7.31 9.60 16.04
C GLY A 70 -8.62 8.82 15.93
N TYR A 71 -8.67 7.90 14.96
CA TYR A 71 -9.84 7.11 14.61
C TYR A 71 -9.53 5.63 14.68
N ARG A 72 -10.51 4.83 15.12
CA ARG A 72 -10.43 3.37 15.13
C ARG A 72 -11.72 2.78 14.59
N LEU A 73 -11.59 2.02 13.51
CA LEU A 73 -12.69 1.33 12.87
C LEU A 73 -12.48 -0.18 12.99
N PHE A 74 -13.40 -0.86 13.67
CA PHE A 74 -13.32 -2.31 13.86
C PHE A 74 -14.37 -3.01 13.03
N THR A 75 -14.02 -4.19 12.52
CA THR A 75 -14.88 -5.02 11.67
C THR A 75 -15.32 -6.32 12.34
N ASN A 76 -14.93 -6.55 13.59
CA ASN A 76 -15.39 -7.66 14.42
C ASN A 76 -15.79 -7.21 15.81
N SER A 77 -16.64 -7.99 16.50
CA SER A 77 -17.18 -7.68 17.83
C SER A 77 -16.14 -7.61 18.95
N ALA A 78 -15.03 -8.35 18.81
CA ALA A 78 -13.93 -8.37 19.77
C ALA A 78 -12.98 -7.16 19.65
N ALA A 79 -13.19 -6.28 18.67
CA ALA A 79 -12.34 -5.14 18.37
C ALA A 79 -10.84 -5.51 18.17
N THR A 80 -10.59 -6.66 17.54
CA THR A 80 -9.25 -7.20 17.26
C THR A 80 -8.86 -7.12 15.79
N ILE A 81 -9.78 -6.75 14.89
CA ILE A 81 -9.55 -6.56 13.46
C ILE A 81 -10.06 -5.17 13.09
N GLY A 82 -9.19 -4.34 12.53
CA GLY A 82 -9.56 -2.98 12.18
C GLY A 82 -8.45 -2.14 11.58
N ALA A 83 -8.81 -0.90 11.25
CA ALA A 83 -7.90 0.12 10.74
C ALA A 83 -7.88 1.33 11.67
N PHE A 84 -6.70 1.92 11.86
CA PHE A 84 -6.46 3.04 12.75
C PHE A 84 -5.82 4.20 11.98
N LEU A 85 -6.34 5.42 12.23
CA LEU A 85 -5.63 6.66 11.96
C LEU A 85 -5.22 7.22 13.32
N ASN A 86 -3.97 7.03 13.71
CA ASN A 86 -3.47 7.43 15.02
C ASN A 86 -3.37 8.97 15.14
N ALA A 87 -3.28 9.45 16.38
CA ALA A 87 -3.03 10.88 16.63
C ALA A 87 -1.82 11.38 15.84
N ASN A 88 -1.95 12.53 15.17
CA ASN A 88 -0.94 13.15 14.31
C ASN A 88 -0.49 12.30 13.09
N ALA A 89 -1.13 11.17 12.80
CA ALA A 89 -0.86 10.41 11.60
C ALA A 89 -1.64 10.95 10.39
N ASN A 90 -1.07 10.76 9.20
CA ASN A 90 -1.68 11.12 7.91
C ASN A 90 -2.03 9.89 7.05
N ALA A 91 -1.84 8.68 7.57
CA ALA A 91 -2.12 7.43 6.89
C ALA A 91 -2.79 6.41 7.82
N TRP A 92 -3.65 5.58 7.25
CA TRP A 92 -4.26 4.45 7.94
C TRP A 92 -3.23 3.36 8.20
N ALA A 93 -3.25 2.81 9.43
CA ALA A 93 -2.49 1.63 9.83
C ALA A 93 -3.46 0.46 10.04
N ALA A 94 -3.17 -0.69 9.46
CA ALA A 94 -3.86 -1.93 9.77
C ALA A 94 -3.27 -2.57 11.03
N LEU A 95 -4.13 -3.17 11.85
CA LEU A 95 -3.69 -3.96 12.99
C LEU A 95 -2.98 -5.23 12.49
N SER A 96 -1.69 -5.38 12.81
CA SER A 96 -0.84 -6.46 12.31
C SER A 96 0.03 -7.09 13.41
N ASP A 97 -0.53 -7.23 14.61
CA ASP A 97 0.12 -7.86 15.75
C ASP A 97 0.17 -9.39 15.56
N VAL A 98 1.36 -9.98 15.70
CA VAL A 98 1.56 -11.44 15.60
C VAL A 98 0.73 -12.24 16.60
N ARG A 99 0.44 -11.67 17.78
CA ARG A 99 -0.38 -12.29 18.83
C ARG A 99 -1.85 -12.44 18.46
N LEU A 100 -2.28 -11.78 17.38
CA LEU A 100 -3.64 -11.80 16.84
C LEU A 100 -3.73 -12.60 15.52
N LYS A 101 -2.66 -13.33 15.17
CA LYS A 101 -2.57 -14.11 13.93
C LYS A 101 -2.16 -15.53 14.23
N GLU A 102 -2.58 -16.46 13.38
CA GLU A 102 -2.28 -17.89 13.47
C GLU A 102 -2.07 -18.49 12.08
N ASN A 103 -1.73 -19.79 12.01
CA ASN A 103 -1.60 -20.56 10.76
C ASN A 103 -0.59 -19.98 9.77
N PHE A 104 0.61 -19.64 10.25
CA PHE A 104 1.69 -19.09 9.43
C PHE A 104 2.24 -20.14 8.47
N LEU A 105 2.24 -19.84 7.17
CA LEU A 105 2.89 -20.64 6.13
C LEU A 105 4.06 -19.91 5.51
N PRO A 106 5.17 -20.59 5.22
CA PRO A 106 6.24 -20.02 4.41
C PRO A 106 5.75 -19.68 3.00
N VAL A 107 6.27 -18.59 2.43
CA VAL A 107 5.92 -18.18 1.06
C VAL A 107 7.10 -18.40 0.12
N ASP A 108 6.84 -19.03 -1.04
CA ASP A 108 7.81 -19.16 -2.12
C ASP A 108 7.95 -17.83 -2.88
N GLY A 109 9.04 -17.10 -2.60
CA GLY A 109 9.30 -15.81 -3.23
C GLY A 109 9.55 -15.89 -4.74
N GLU A 110 10.17 -16.98 -5.24
CA GLU A 110 10.37 -17.18 -6.68
C GLU A 110 9.06 -17.43 -7.41
N GLY A 111 8.18 -18.23 -6.81
CA GLY A 111 6.83 -18.43 -7.31
C GLY A 111 6.01 -17.13 -7.33
N VAL A 112 6.17 -16.27 -6.32
CA VAL A 112 5.55 -14.93 -6.30
C VAL A 112 6.09 -14.05 -7.43
N LEU A 113 7.40 -14.00 -7.66
CA LEU A 113 7.99 -13.26 -8.79
C LEU A 113 7.44 -13.73 -10.14
N TYR A 114 7.35 -15.04 -10.34
CA TYR A 114 6.78 -15.60 -11.56
C TYR A 114 5.33 -15.16 -11.77
N LYS A 115 4.49 -15.27 -10.74
CA LYS A 115 3.09 -14.85 -10.79
C LYS A 115 2.93 -13.34 -11.08
N ILE A 116 3.75 -12.48 -10.45
CA ILE A 116 3.74 -11.04 -10.71
C ILE A 116 4.16 -10.74 -12.16
N SER A 117 5.20 -11.41 -12.67
CA SER A 117 5.68 -11.18 -14.04
C SER A 117 4.67 -11.60 -15.11
N ALA A 118 3.83 -12.58 -14.81
CA ALA A 118 2.79 -13.08 -15.70
C ALA A 118 1.46 -12.31 -15.57
N MET A 119 1.26 -11.57 -14.48
CA MET A 119 0.00 -10.88 -14.19
C MET A 119 -0.15 -9.61 -15.05
N PRO A 120 -1.26 -9.46 -15.80
CA PRO A 120 -1.50 -8.28 -16.61
C PRO A 120 -1.57 -7.00 -15.77
N GLN A 121 -1.04 -5.91 -16.32
CA GLN A 121 -1.10 -4.58 -15.71
C GLN A 121 -1.81 -3.62 -16.65
N TYR A 122 -2.67 -2.78 -16.12
CA TYR A 122 -3.51 -1.88 -16.90
C TYR A 122 -3.43 -0.45 -16.39
N THR A 123 -3.78 0.50 -17.26
CA THR A 123 -4.29 1.81 -16.86
C THR A 123 -5.79 1.85 -17.10
N TRP A 124 -6.54 2.38 -16.15
CA TRP A 124 -8.00 2.34 -16.20
C TRP A 124 -8.65 3.54 -15.49
N ASN A 125 -9.94 3.68 -15.62
CA ASN A 125 -10.80 4.57 -14.84
C ASN A 125 -12.12 3.86 -14.55
N TYR A 126 -12.80 4.26 -13.48
CA TYR A 126 -14.14 3.74 -13.20
C TYR A 126 -15.14 4.21 -14.26
N ILE A 127 -16.18 3.39 -14.51
CA ILE A 127 -17.28 3.75 -15.39
C ILE A 127 -17.91 5.06 -14.89
N GLY A 128 -18.02 6.04 -15.77
CA GLY A 128 -18.56 7.37 -15.45
C GLY A 128 -17.51 8.40 -14.98
N GLN A 129 -16.26 8.02 -14.76
CA GLN A 129 -15.17 8.97 -14.49
C GLN A 129 -14.66 9.62 -15.79
N ASP A 130 -14.18 10.84 -15.67
CA ASP A 130 -13.50 11.52 -16.79
C ASP A 130 -12.18 10.83 -17.11
N VAL A 131 -12.10 10.27 -18.31
CA VAL A 131 -10.93 9.53 -18.83
C VAL A 131 -9.66 10.38 -18.91
N LYS A 132 -9.74 11.71 -18.90
CA LYS A 132 -8.58 12.61 -19.00
C LYS A 132 -7.99 12.98 -17.64
N THR A 133 -8.81 12.97 -16.59
CA THR A 133 -8.43 13.52 -15.28
C THR A 133 -8.43 12.49 -14.15
N LEU A 134 -9.10 11.34 -14.32
CA LEU A 134 -9.26 10.30 -13.28
C LEU A 134 -8.78 8.93 -13.79
N ARG A 135 -7.44 8.79 -13.95
CA ARG A 135 -6.78 7.56 -14.39
C ARG A 135 -6.07 6.87 -13.23
N HIS A 136 -6.05 5.54 -13.27
CA HIS A 136 -5.43 4.67 -12.27
C HIS A 136 -4.49 3.66 -12.95
N TYR A 137 -3.62 3.02 -12.14
CA TYR A 137 -2.74 1.92 -12.53
C TYR A 137 -3.01 0.71 -11.64
N GLY A 138 -2.88 -0.48 -12.18
CA GLY A 138 -2.84 -1.71 -11.39
C GLY A 138 -3.45 -2.91 -12.11
N PRO A 139 -3.35 -4.11 -11.50
CA PRO A 139 -4.03 -5.30 -11.95
C PRO A 139 -5.53 -5.20 -11.67
N MET A 140 -6.31 -6.04 -12.33
CA MET A 140 -7.69 -6.27 -11.94
C MET A 140 -7.77 -7.24 -10.75
N ALA A 141 -8.83 -7.13 -9.95
CA ALA A 141 -9.03 -8.01 -8.79
C ALA A 141 -9.11 -9.49 -9.20
N GLN A 142 -9.68 -9.77 -10.36
CA GLN A 142 -9.75 -11.11 -10.93
C GLN A 142 -8.36 -11.70 -11.21
N ASP A 143 -7.45 -10.91 -11.80
CA ASP A 143 -6.09 -11.34 -12.11
C ASP A 143 -5.29 -11.57 -10.81
N PHE A 144 -5.42 -10.67 -9.85
CA PHE A 144 -4.77 -10.79 -8.55
C PHE A 144 -5.27 -12.02 -7.78
N TYR A 145 -6.58 -12.24 -7.74
CA TYR A 145 -7.20 -13.41 -7.10
C TYR A 145 -6.81 -14.73 -7.79
N ALA A 146 -6.77 -14.76 -9.12
CA ALA A 146 -6.30 -15.93 -9.86
C ALA A 146 -4.84 -16.29 -9.50
N ALA A 147 -3.98 -15.29 -9.28
CA ALA A 147 -2.58 -15.49 -8.94
C ALA A 147 -2.36 -15.83 -7.46
N PHE A 148 -3.05 -15.16 -6.54
CA PHE A 148 -2.76 -15.14 -5.10
C PHE A 148 -3.96 -15.48 -4.21
N GLY A 149 -5.13 -15.74 -4.77
CA GLY A 149 -6.39 -15.94 -4.02
C GLY A 149 -6.51 -17.26 -3.26
N LYS A 150 -5.47 -18.10 -3.27
CA LYS A 150 -5.45 -19.38 -2.54
C LYS A 150 -4.06 -19.73 -2.05
N ASP A 151 -4.02 -20.37 -0.89
CA ASP A 151 -2.83 -21.02 -0.34
C ASP A 151 -3.10 -22.49 0.03
N GLY A 152 -2.23 -23.09 0.83
CA GLY A 152 -2.37 -24.48 1.29
C GLY A 152 -3.50 -24.71 2.30
N LEU A 153 -4.10 -23.66 2.86
CA LEU A 153 -5.13 -23.73 3.90
C LEU A 153 -6.49 -23.25 3.40
N GLY A 154 -6.54 -22.33 2.46
CA GLY A 154 -7.83 -21.80 2.03
C GLY A 154 -7.75 -20.65 1.03
N GLU A 155 -8.79 -19.83 1.05
CA GLU A 155 -8.92 -18.67 0.16
C GLU A 155 -8.41 -17.39 0.80
N ILE A 156 -7.80 -16.53 -0.03
CA ILE A 156 -7.25 -15.22 0.34
C ILE A 156 -7.95 -14.16 -0.52
N GLY A 157 -8.74 -13.31 0.13
CA GLY A 157 -9.46 -12.24 -0.56
C GLY A 157 -10.62 -12.72 -1.44
N CYS A 158 -10.90 -11.99 -2.51
CA CYS A 158 -11.96 -12.31 -3.48
C CYS A 158 -11.64 -11.71 -4.86
N ASP A 159 -12.41 -12.09 -5.87
CA ASP A 159 -12.22 -11.67 -7.26
C ASP A 159 -12.73 -10.25 -7.60
N THR A 160 -13.31 -9.54 -6.65
CA THR A 160 -13.88 -8.19 -6.85
C THR A 160 -13.15 -7.09 -6.10
N LEU A 161 -12.32 -7.44 -5.12
CA LEU A 161 -11.58 -6.51 -4.26
C LEU A 161 -10.12 -6.95 -4.10
N ILE A 162 -9.21 -5.99 -4.06
CA ILE A 162 -7.82 -6.22 -3.67
C ILE A 162 -7.61 -5.59 -2.29
N ASN A 163 -7.26 -6.42 -1.30
CA ASN A 163 -6.84 -5.93 0.01
C ASN A 163 -5.48 -5.24 -0.14
N GLN A 164 -5.39 -3.99 0.27
CA GLN A 164 -4.16 -3.21 0.14
C GLN A 164 -3.00 -3.82 0.95
N GLN A 165 -3.25 -4.42 2.10
CA GLN A 165 -2.20 -5.07 2.91
C GLN A 165 -1.65 -6.32 2.22
N ASP A 166 -2.51 -7.14 1.62
CA ASP A 166 -2.09 -8.32 0.87
C ASP A 166 -1.30 -7.92 -0.37
N PHE A 167 -1.74 -6.88 -1.08
CA PHE A 167 -1.01 -6.34 -2.22
C PHE A 167 0.39 -5.83 -1.82
N LEU A 168 0.51 -5.11 -0.72
CA LEU A 168 1.81 -4.65 -0.19
C LEU A 168 2.67 -5.82 0.28
N GLY A 169 2.07 -6.84 0.92
CA GLY A 169 2.76 -8.06 1.33
C GLY A 169 3.35 -8.83 0.17
N VAL A 170 2.59 -9.05 -0.90
CA VAL A 170 3.05 -9.68 -2.14
C VAL A 170 4.22 -8.91 -2.76
N ASN A 171 4.14 -7.57 -2.82
CA ASN A 171 5.22 -6.74 -3.33
C ASN A 171 6.50 -6.85 -2.47
N LEU A 172 6.38 -6.89 -1.14
CA LEU A 172 7.54 -7.05 -0.25
C LEU A 172 8.22 -8.41 -0.44
N ILE A 173 7.44 -9.49 -0.58
CA ILE A 173 7.97 -10.83 -0.89
C ILE A 173 8.73 -10.82 -2.21
N ALA A 174 8.18 -10.18 -3.24
CA ALA A 174 8.83 -10.05 -4.54
C ALA A 174 10.16 -9.28 -4.45
N ILE A 175 10.21 -8.19 -3.70
CA ILE A 175 11.44 -7.41 -3.47
C ILE A 175 12.51 -8.26 -2.77
N GLN A 176 12.13 -9.04 -1.75
CA GLN A 176 13.05 -9.95 -1.06
C GLN A 176 13.58 -11.05 -1.98
N ALA A 177 12.75 -11.60 -2.86
CA ALA A 177 13.17 -12.61 -3.82
C ALA A 177 14.12 -12.01 -4.89
N LEU A 178 13.82 -10.80 -5.39
CA LEU A 178 14.71 -10.07 -6.31
C LEU A 178 16.06 -9.75 -5.67
N GLU A 179 16.10 -9.39 -4.40
CA GLU A 179 17.35 -9.14 -3.67
C GLU A 179 18.20 -10.40 -3.62
N LYS A 180 17.62 -11.54 -3.21
CA LYS A 180 18.31 -12.84 -3.17
C LYS A 180 18.88 -13.23 -4.55
N ARG A 181 18.06 -13.09 -5.61
CA ARG A 181 18.47 -13.36 -6.98
C ARG A 181 19.61 -12.44 -7.43
N THR A 182 19.52 -11.15 -7.10
CA THR A 182 20.54 -10.16 -7.44
C THR A 182 21.86 -10.45 -6.71
N SER A 183 21.81 -10.82 -5.46
CA SER A 183 22.99 -11.20 -4.68
C SER A 183 23.66 -12.45 -5.23
N ALA A 184 22.91 -13.49 -5.57
CA ALA A 184 23.45 -14.70 -6.23
C ALA A 184 24.12 -14.37 -7.58
N ILE A 185 23.49 -13.53 -8.41
CA ILE A 185 24.10 -13.08 -9.69
C ILE A 185 25.40 -12.31 -9.45
N LYS A 186 25.49 -11.47 -8.43
CA LYS A 186 26.74 -10.75 -8.10
C LYS A 186 27.86 -11.71 -7.71
N GLU A 187 27.55 -12.73 -6.91
CA GLU A 187 28.52 -13.77 -6.52
C GLU A 187 29.01 -14.57 -7.74
N ASP A 188 28.08 -15.01 -8.59
CA ASP A 188 28.42 -15.75 -9.81
C ASP A 188 29.26 -14.90 -10.78
N ASN A 189 28.94 -13.62 -10.93
CA ASN A 189 29.72 -12.70 -11.73
C ASN A 189 31.14 -12.50 -11.19
N ALA A 190 31.30 -12.39 -9.87
CA ALA A 190 32.62 -12.29 -9.24
C ALA A 190 33.46 -13.56 -9.48
N ARG A 191 32.87 -14.75 -9.30
CA ARG A 191 33.51 -16.03 -9.61
C ARG A 191 33.87 -16.15 -11.10
N THR A 192 32.98 -15.75 -11.99
CA THR A 192 33.22 -15.79 -13.43
C THR A 192 34.39 -14.88 -13.83
N LYS A 193 34.50 -13.70 -13.23
CA LYS A 193 35.60 -12.77 -13.43
C LYS A 193 36.94 -13.36 -12.98
N GLU A 194 36.98 -13.97 -11.80
CA GLU A 194 38.17 -14.65 -11.30
C GLU A 194 38.65 -15.79 -12.22
N LEU A 195 37.71 -16.64 -12.67
CA LEU A 195 38.00 -17.72 -13.62
C LEU A 195 38.51 -17.17 -14.97
N LEU A 196 37.95 -16.07 -15.43
CA LEU A 196 38.39 -15.41 -16.66
C LEU A 196 39.82 -14.88 -16.52
N GLU A 197 40.17 -14.24 -15.43
CA GLU A 197 41.52 -13.76 -15.14
C GLU A 197 42.54 -14.90 -15.10
N LEU A 198 42.23 -16.01 -14.40
CA LEU A 198 43.06 -17.22 -14.38
C LEU A 198 43.23 -17.83 -15.78
N THR A 199 42.17 -17.85 -16.58
CA THR A 199 42.19 -18.36 -17.95
C THR A 199 43.09 -17.50 -18.83
N ILE A 200 43.00 -16.17 -18.75
CA ILE A 200 43.88 -15.24 -19.47
C ILE A 200 45.35 -15.47 -19.10
N GLN A 201 45.65 -15.59 -17.79
CA GLN A 201 47.02 -15.88 -17.34
C GLN A 201 47.55 -17.21 -17.95
N ARG A 202 46.72 -18.25 -17.99
CA ARG A 202 47.09 -19.54 -18.59
C ARG A 202 47.33 -19.45 -20.11
N ILE A 203 46.48 -18.70 -20.82
CA ILE A 203 46.67 -18.45 -22.24
C ILE A 203 48.01 -17.75 -22.51
N ASN A 204 48.28 -16.66 -21.77
CA ASN A 204 49.53 -15.92 -21.92
C ASN A 204 50.77 -16.79 -21.66
N ALA A 205 50.72 -17.66 -20.64
CA ALA A 205 51.79 -18.61 -20.34
C ALA A 205 51.99 -19.63 -21.48
N LEU A 206 50.92 -20.18 -22.04
CA LEU A 206 50.98 -21.11 -23.18
C LEU A 206 51.47 -20.44 -24.46
N GLU A 207 51.14 -19.20 -24.72
CA GLU A 207 51.63 -18.42 -25.85
C GLU A 207 53.17 -18.22 -25.76
N GLU A 208 53.67 -17.87 -24.56
CA GLU A 208 55.10 -17.71 -24.34
C GLU A 208 55.85 -19.06 -24.47
N GLU A 209 55.34 -20.15 -23.93
CA GLU A 209 55.88 -21.48 -24.08
C GLU A 209 55.94 -21.88 -25.57
N ASN A 210 54.86 -21.66 -26.31
CA ASN A 210 54.84 -21.90 -27.76
C ASN A 210 55.86 -21.03 -28.53
N ARG A 211 56.05 -19.79 -28.12
CA ARG A 211 57.07 -18.89 -28.71
C ARG A 211 58.48 -19.43 -28.49
N LEU A 212 58.78 -19.92 -27.29
CA LEU A 212 60.07 -20.53 -26.92
C LEU A 212 60.32 -21.81 -27.72
N LEU A 213 59.35 -22.71 -27.81
CA LEU A 213 59.42 -23.95 -28.57
C LEU A 213 59.70 -23.69 -30.08
N ARG A 214 59.01 -22.71 -30.65
CA ARG A 214 59.25 -22.32 -32.07
C ARG A 214 60.66 -21.78 -32.28
N LYS A 215 61.26 -21.05 -31.33
CA LYS A 215 62.67 -20.61 -31.40
C LYS A 215 63.63 -21.76 -31.36
N GLN A 216 63.42 -22.74 -30.46
CA GLN A 216 64.28 -23.94 -30.31
C GLN A 216 64.23 -24.79 -31.61
N LEU A 217 63.09 -24.94 -32.24
CA LEU A 217 62.93 -25.69 -33.47
C LEU A 217 63.66 -25.01 -34.66
N LYS A 218 63.74 -23.67 -34.68
CA LYS A 218 64.49 -22.93 -35.72
C LYS A 218 66.00 -23.05 -35.53
N HIS A 219 66.53 -23.26 -34.32
CA HIS A 219 67.96 -23.44 -34.11
C HIS A 219 68.48 -24.89 -34.31
N LYS A 220 67.55 -25.83 -34.47
CA LYS A 220 67.90 -27.26 -34.78
C LYS A 220 67.86 -27.61 -36.27
N ARG A 221 67.52 -26.64 -37.08
CA ARG A 221 67.64 -26.72 -38.57
C ARG A 221 68.83 -25.88 -39.06
#